data_cd3f14a8a06fa2ed89af7f6f87012625
#
_entry.id   cd3f14a8a06fa2ed89af7f6f87012625
#
_cell.length_a   1.000
_cell.length_b   1.000
_cell.length_c   1.000
_cell.angle_alpha   90.00
_cell.angle_beta   90.00
_cell.angle_gamma   90.00
#
_symmetry.space_group_name_H-M   'P 1'
#
loop_
_entity.id
_entity.type
_entity.pdbx_description
1 polymer ?
#
loop_
_entity_poly.entity_id
_entity_poly.type
_entity_poly.pdbx_seq_one_letter_code
_entity_poly.pdbx_strand_id
1 'polypeptide(L)'
;MKKLVSLLLAAAMLALVVPVFTGCSSDKTLNLLNWGDYLEPSLKDEFKRRTGITIKEKVVTSNEEMMIQLQADDCPYDLCIPSDYAIERMIGEGRLAKIDCSSLKNYENIGEAYRNLAYDPTNEYSVPYTWGVLGILYNKTMVDEADLGHWNVLWNEKYSQEIYMYD
;
A
#
# COMPACT_ATOMS: atom_id res chain seq x y z
N MET A 1 -0.30 16.23 -69.37
CA MET A 1 -0.97 15.14 -68.64
C MET A 1 -0.02 14.30 -67.77
N LYS A 2 1.10 13.80 -68.29
CA LYS A 2 2.05 12.97 -67.53
C LYS A 2 2.66 13.64 -66.29
N LYS A 3 3.00 14.94 -66.34
CA LYS A 3 3.54 15.69 -65.23
C LYS A 3 2.51 15.97 -64.10
N LEU A 4 1.23 16.12 -64.45
CA LEU A 4 0.16 16.31 -63.46
C LEU A 4 -0.14 15.00 -62.69
N VAL A 5 -0.12 13.87 -63.40
CA VAL A 5 -0.31 12.56 -62.77
C VAL A 5 0.84 12.19 -61.82
N SER A 6 2.07 12.56 -62.20
CA SER A 6 3.27 12.35 -61.36
C SER A 6 3.22 13.19 -60.09
N LEU A 7 2.70 14.45 -60.17
CA LEU A 7 2.56 15.32 -58.98
C LEU A 7 1.46 14.83 -58.05
N LEU A 8 0.35 14.32 -58.59
CA LEU A 8 -0.73 13.74 -57.80
C LEU A 8 -0.30 12.44 -57.10
N LEU A 9 0.48 11.60 -57.76
CA LEU A 9 1.04 10.38 -57.16
C LEU A 9 2.05 10.71 -56.05
N ALA A 10 2.89 11.73 -56.22
CA ALA A 10 3.83 12.16 -55.17
C ALA A 10 3.11 12.76 -53.95
N ALA A 11 2.05 13.52 -54.17
CA ALA A 11 1.21 14.06 -53.10
C ALA A 11 0.45 12.96 -52.33
N ALA A 12 -0.05 11.93 -53.06
CA ALA A 12 -0.71 10.77 -52.44
C ALA A 12 0.26 9.92 -51.60
N MET A 13 1.51 9.76 -52.01
CA MET A 13 2.55 9.06 -51.22
C MET A 13 2.97 9.88 -49.99
N LEU A 14 3.04 11.20 -50.06
CA LEU A 14 3.32 12.06 -48.89
C LEU A 14 2.19 12.02 -47.84
N ALA A 15 0.94 11.86 -48.25
CA ALA A 15 -0.21 11.74 -47.37
C ALA A 15 -0.29 10.40 -46.62
N LEU A 16 0.41 9.34 -47.10
CA LEU A 16 0.49 8.03 -46.44
C LEU A 16 1.59 7.93 -45.37
N VAL A 17 2.48 8.93 -45.24
CA VAL A 17 3.49 9.02 -44.20
C VAL A 17 3.00 10.00 -43.13
N VAL A 18 1.78 9.88 -42.66
CA VAL A 18 1.40 10.38 -41.34
C VAL A 18 1.91 9.34 -40.37
N PRO A 19 2.98 9.64 -39.56
CA PRO A 19 3.34 8.76 -38.50
C PRO A 19 2.10 8.72 -37.58
N VAL A 20 1.44 7.57 -37.55
CA VAL A 20 0.50 7.26 -36.49
C VAL A 20 1.39 7.20 -35.24
N PHE A 21 1.62 8.34 -34.62
CA PHE A 21 2.02 8.39 -33.22
C PHE A 21 0.84 7.81 -32.43
N THR A 22 0.63 6.50 -32.54
CA THR A 22 0.05 5.76 -31.46
C THR A 22 1.03 5.91 -30.34
N GLY A 23 0.84 6.98 -29.55
CA GLY A 23 1.49 7.08 -28.26
C GLY A 23 1.18 5.78 -27.54
N CYS A 24 2.16 4.88 -27.46
CA CYS A 24 2.16 3.85 -26.43
C CYS A 24 2.14 4.63 -25.10
N SER A 25 0.95 4.94 -24.65
CA SER A 25 0.72 5.18 -23.24
C SER A 25 1.03 3.84 -22.60
N SER A 26 2.27 3.64 -22.19
CA SER A 26 2.58 2.57 -21.27
C SER A 26 1.71 2.87 -20.04
N ASP A 27 0.66 2.06 -19.85
CA ASP A 27 -0.19 2.19 -18.68
C ASP A 27 0.74 2.15 -17.45
N LYS A 28 0.91 3.32 -16.82
CA LYS A 28 1.71 3.40 -15.61
C LYS A 28 1.02 2.55 -14.56
N THR A 29 1.77 1.67 -13.93
CA THR A 29 1.27 0.76 -12.90
C THR A 29 1.98 1.02 -11.60
N LEU A 30 1.25 0.96 -10.49
CA LEU A 30 1.76 0.95 -9.13
C LEU A 30 1.41 -0.40 -8.52
N ASN A 31 2.43 -1.17 -8.15
CA ASN A 31 2.28 -2.47 -7.51
C ASN A 31 2.23 -2.27 -6.00
N LEU A 32 1.09 -2.55 -5.41
CA LEU A 32 0.81 -2.36 -3.99
C LEU A 32 0.73 -3.71 -3.28
N LEU A 33 1.53 -3.90 -2.23
CA LEU A 33 1.42 -5.03 -1.31
C LEU A 33 0.63 -4.60 -0.07
N ASN A 34 -0.53 -5.20 0.15
CA ASN A 34 -1.52 -4.70 1.10
C ASN A 34 -2.23 -5.82 1.88
N TRP A 35 -3.03 -5.42 2.85
CA TRP A 35 -3.96 -6.28 3.58
C TRP A 35 -5.31 -6.34 2.88
N GLY A 36 -6.05 -7.43 3.11
CA GLY A 36 -7.44 -7.49 2.70
C GLY A 36 -8.27 -6.37 3.34
N ASP A 37 -9.24 -5.85 2.59
CA ASP A 37 -10.19 -4.82 3.03
C ASP A 37 -9.58 -3.46 3.45
N TYR A 38 -8.28 -3.22 3.22
CA TYR A 38 -7.66 -1.93 3.53
C TYR A 38 -7.85 -0.87 2.45
N LEU A 39 -8.08 -1.28 1.20
CA LEU A 39 -8.28 -0.37 0.08
C LEU A 39 -9.62 -0.65 -0.60
N GLU A 40 -10.56 0.26 -0.42
CA GLU A 40 -11.88 0.22 -1.08
C GLU A 40 -11.71 0.18 -2.61
N PRO A 41 -12.32 -0.78 -3.32
CA PRO A 41 -12.15 -0.95 -4.76
C PRO A 41 -12.42 0.31 -5.60
N SER A 42 -13.43 1.10 -5.22
CA SER A 42 -13.79 2.34 -5.89
C SER A 42 -12.67 3.39 -5.86
N LEU A 43 -11.80 3.35 -4.85
CA LEU A 43 -10.65 4.25 -4.74
C LEU A 43 -9.56 3.94 -5.78
N LYS A 44 -9.43 2.69 -6.23
CA LYS A 44 -8.49 2.33 -7.30
C LYS A 44 -8.90 2.97 -8.63
N ASP A 45 -10.19 2.96 -8.93
CA ASP A 45 -10.74 3.58 -10.14
C ASP A 45 -10.60 5.11 -10.08
N GLU A 46 -10.88 5.70 -8.93
CA GLU A 46 -10.72 7.14 -8.71
C GLU A 46 -9.25 7.57 -8.81
N PHE A 47 -8.33 6.79 -8.25
CA PHE A 47 -6.89 7.03 -8.36
C PHE A 47 -6.43 6.98 -9.82
N LYS A 48 -6.86 5.94 -10.56
CA LYS A 48 -6.58 5.83 -11.99
C LYS A 48 -7.13 7.01 -12.78
N ARG A 49 -8.36 7.42 -12.48
CA ARG A 49 -9.01 8.57 -13.14
C ARG A 49 -8.24 9.88 -12.91
N ARG A 50 -7.70 10.09 -11.69
CA ARG A 50 -6.96 11.31 -11.32
C ARG A 50 -5.53 11.33 -11.82
N THR A 51 -4.85 10.19 -11.82
CA THR A 51 -3.40 10.10 -12.02
C THR A 51 -3.00 9.45 -13.34
N GLY A 52 -3.89 8.69 -13.97
CA GLY A 52 -3.57 7.82 -15.10
C GLY A 52 -2.80 6.55 -14.70
N ILE A 53 -2.62 6.28 -13.39
CA ILE A 53 -1.86 5.14 -12.87
C ILE A 53 -2.83 4.06 -12.43
N THR A 54 -2.59 2.82 -12.84
CA THR A 54 -3.37 1.65 -12.42
C THR A 54 -2.72 1.01 -11.20
N ILE A 55 -3.47 0.87 -10.08
CA ILE A 55 -3.02 0.13 -8.91
C ILE A 55 -3.21 -1.37 -9.16
N LYS A 56 -2.13 -2.14 -9.08
CA LYS A 56 -2.13 -3.60 -8.99
C LYS A 56 -1.85 -4.00 -7.56
N GLU A 57 -2.89 -4.47 -6.88
CA GLU A 57 -2.82 -4.87 -5.49
C GLU A 57 -2.60 -6.38 -5.37
N LYS A 58 -1.66 -6.75 -4.51
CA LYS A 58 -1.47 -8.10 -3.99
C LYS A 58 -1.80 -8.07 -2.50
N VAL A 59 -2.73 -8.92 -2.09
CA VAL A 59 -3.14 -9.05 -0.69
C VAL A 59 -2.33 -10.14 -0.01
N VAL A 60 -1.92 -9.88 1.23
CA VAL A 60 -1.29 -10.81 2.16
C VAL A 60 -2.09 -10.88 3.47
N THR A 61 -1.84 -11.91 4.27
CA THR A 61 -2.59 -12.19 5.49
C THR A 61 -1.75 -12.02 6.76
N SER A 62 -0.43 -11.88 6.63
CA SER A 62 0.48 -11.64 7.76
C SER A 62 1.64 -10.72 7.36
N ASN A 63 2.28 -10.07 8.36
CA ASN A 63 3.51 -9.33 8.13
C ASN A 63 4.66 -10.24 7.69
N GLU A 64 4.69 -11.48 8.16
CA GLU A 64 5.69 -12.48 7.80
C GLU A 64 5.60 -12.80 6.31
N GLU A 65 4.39 -13.04 5.79
CA GLU A 65 4.16 -13.22 4.36
C GLU A 65 4.58 -11.98 3.58
N MET A 66 4.22 -10.78 4.06
CA MET A 66 4.62 -9.51 3.45
C MET A 66 6.13 -9.38 3.39
N MET A 67 6.83 -9.64 4.49
CA MET A 67 8.29 -9.56 4.57
C MET A 67 8.99 -10.54 3.62
N ILE A 68 8.47 -11.78 3.49
CA ILE A 68 9.00 -12.76 2.52
C ILE A 68 8.89 -12.23 1.09
N GLN A 69 7.75 -11.65 0.73
CA GLN A 69 7.53 -11.06 -0.60
C GLN A 69 8.48 -9.88 -0.88
N LEU A 70 8.76 -9.06 0.14
CA LEU A 70 9.62 -7.88 0.03
C LEU A 70 11.12 -8.22 0.08
N GLN A 71 11.49 -9.44 0.48
CA GLN A 71 12.89 -9.88 0.56
C GLN A 71 13.45 -10.38 -0.78
N ALA A 72 12.61 -10.60 -1.79
CA ALA A 72 13.07 -11.00 -3.11
C ALA A 72 14.00 -9.94 -3.73
N ASP A 73 15.08 -10.39 -4.39
CA ASP A 73 16.07 -9.49 -5.03
C ASP A 73 15.43 -8.66 -6.16
N ASP A 74 14.43 -9.22 -6.82
CA ASP A 74 13.63 -8.58 -7.88
C ASP A 74 12.24 -8.17 -7.39
N CYS A 75 12.14 -7.66 -6.16
CA CYS A 75 10.89 -7.23 -5.53
C CYS A 75 10.07 -6.33 -6.48
N PRO A 76 8.87 -6.75 -6.91
CA PRO A 76 8.10 -6.03 -7.90
C PRO A 76 7.22 -4.91 -7.30
N TYR A 77 7.22 -4.74 -5.98
CA TYR A 77 6.33 -3.83 -5.30
C TYR A 77 6.92 -2.43 -5.16
N ASP A 78 6.12 -1.43 -5.53
CA ASP A 78 6.45 -0.02 -5.41
C ASP A 78 6.07 0.53 -4.04
N LEU A 79 5.03 -0.04 -3.42
CA LEU A 79 4.47 0.39 -2.14
C LEU A 79 3.99 -0.82 -1.34
N CYS A 80 4.16 -0.77 -0.01
CA CYS A 80 3.63 -1.76 0.93
C CYS A 80 3.04 -1.08 2.15
N ILE A 81 2.11 -1.77 2.83
CA ILE A 81 1.47 -1.28 4.06
C ILE A 81 1.73 -2.28 5.20
N PRO A 82 2.94 -2.31 5.77
CA PRO A 82 3.29 -3.18 6.88
C PRO A 82 2.92 -2.57 8.24
N SER A 83 3.00 -3.37 9.29
CA SER A 83 2.95 -2.87 10.66
C SER A 83 4.26 -2.17 11.05
N ASP A 84 4.22 -1.38 12.10
CA ASP A 84 5.30 -0.55 12.62
C ASP A 84 6.62 -1.32 12.86
N TYR A 85 6.58 -2.47 13.52
CA TYR A 85 7.77 -3.29 13.78
C TYR A 85 8.43 -3.81 12.48
N ALA A 86 7.63 -4.06 11.44
CA ALA A 86 8.15 -4.48 10.15
C ALA A 86 8.79 -3.30 9.40
N ILE A 87 8.24 -2.08 9.55
CA ILE A 87 8.87 -0.86 9.03
C ILE A 87 10.23 -0.65 9.69
N GLU A 88 10.30 -0.69 11.02
CA GLU A 88 11.54 -0.54 11.80
C GLU A 88 12.61 -1.51 11.31
N ARG A 89 12.25 -2.77 11.15
CA ARG A 89 13.14 -3.81 10.64
C ARG A 89 13.63 -3.49 9.23
N MET A 90 12.74 -3.12 8.30
CA MET A 90 13.11 -2.81 6.92
C MET A 90 13.99 -1.57 6.81
N ILE A 91 13.81 -0.56 7.67
CA ILE A 91 14.70 0.60 7.80
C ILE A 91 16.11 0.13 8.21
N GLY A 92 16.18 -0.71 9.26
CA GLY A 92 17.47 -1.27 9.73
C GLY A 92 18.20 -2.12 8.70
N GLU A 93 17.45 -2.81 7.83
CA GLU A 93 17.97 -3.61 6.71
C GLU A 93 18.29 -2.76 5.46
N GLY A 94 17.99 -1.45 5.45
CA GLY A 94 18.22 -0.55 4.31
C GLY A 94 17.36 -0.87 3.07
N ARG A 95 16.16 -1.43 3.27
CA ARG A 95 15.27 -1.89 2.20
C ARG A 95 14.25 -0.87 1.74
N LEU A 96 14.07 0.22 2.48
CA LEU A 96 13.12 1.26 2.16
C LEU A 96 13.79 2.45 1.49
N ALA A 97 13.14 2.99 0.47
CA ALA A 97 13.54 4.26 -0.12
C ALA A 97 13.10 5.42 0.76
N LYS A 98 13.92 6.46 0.83
CA LYS A 98 13.53 7.69 1.53
C LYS A 98 12.44 8.43 0.77
N ILE A 99 11.52 9.01 1.53
CA ILE A 99 10.46 9.88 1.05
C ILE A 99 10.60 11.27 1.68
N ASP A 100 10.14 12.28 0.95
CA ASP A 100 10.01 13.63 1.47
C ASP A 100 8.55 13.91 1.81
N CYS A 101 8.18 13.72 3.06
CA CYS A 101 6.82 13.96 3.55
C CYS A 101 6.37 15.42 3.39
N SER A 102 7.30 16.38 3.34
CA SER A 102 6.97 17.80 3.16
C SER A 102 6.42 18.09 1.76
N SER A 103 6.77 17.25 0.78
CA SER A 103 6.25 17.33 -0.59
C SER A 103 4.85 16.72 -0.73
N LEU A 104 4.37 15.99 0.25
CA LEU A 104 3.08 15.30 0.21
C LEU A 104 1.95 16.24 0.66
N LYS A 105 1.16 16.68 -0.30
CA LYS A 105 0.12 17.70 -0.14
C LYS A 105 -0.88 17.45 0.99
N ASN A 106 -1.15 16.18 1.32
CA ASN A 106 -2.12 15.79 2.33
C ASN A 106 -1.47 15.31 3.63
N TYR A 107 -0.14 15.40 3.77
CA TYR A 107 0.56 14.93 4.96
C TYR A 107 0.12 15.69 6.23
N GLU A 108 -0.22 16.96 6.08
CA GLU A 108 -0.74 17.79 7.18
C GLU A 108 -2.06 17.29 7.78
N ASN A 109 -2.83 16.48 7.03
CA ASN A 109 -4.08 15.87 7.52
C ASN A 109 -3.84 14.72 8.51
N ILE A 110 -2.60 14.22 8.62
CA ILE A 110 -2.24 13.20 9.60
C ILE A 110 -2.08 13.88 10.97
N GLY A 111 -2.80 13.39 11.97
CA GLY A 111 -2.71 13.94 13.32
C GLY A 111 -1.30 13.85 13.90
N GLU A 112 -0.86 14.86 14.64
CA GLU A 112 0.49 14.95 15.20
C GLU A 112 0.87 13.75 16.09
N ALA A 113 -0.11 13.18 16.81
CA ALA A 113 0.09 11.99 17.63
C ALA A 113 0.53 10.74 16.86
N TYR A 114 0.36 10.72 15.54
CA TYR A 114 0.71 9.59 14.68
C TYR A 114 1.95 9.84 13.82
N ARG A 115 2.57 11.01 13.95
CA ARG A 115 3.81 11.35 13.24
C ARG A 115 5.03 11.12 14.10
N ASN A 116 6.17 10.90 13.48
CA ASN A 116 7.47 10.81 14.13
C ASN A 116 7.50 9.76 15.26
N LEU A 117 6.84 8.63 15.04
CA LEU A 117 6.81 7.53 15.99
C LEU A 117 8.15 6.79 16.05
N ALA A 118 8.38 6.03 17.11
CA ALA A 118 9.68 5.42 17.39
C ALA A 118 10.24 4.55 16.26
N TYR A 119 9.39 3.92 15.47
CA TYR A 119 9.81 3.07 14.34
C TYR A 119 10.32 3.87 13.12
N ASP A 120 9.93 5.13 12.97
CA ASP A 120 10.42 6.06 11.93
C ASP A 120 10.37 7.50 12.47
N PRO A 121 11.32 7.91 13.33
CA PRO A 121 11.25 9.15 14.10
C PRO A 121 11.24 10.43 13.27
N THR A 122 11.62 10.34 12.01
CA THR A 122 11.66 11.49 11.09
C THR A 122 10.64 11.39 9.96
N ASN A 123 9.87 10.30 9.89
CA ASN A 123 9.00 9.96 8.78
C ASN A 123 9.70 10.08 7.41
N GLU A 124 10.97 9.67 7.36
CA GLU A 124 11.74 9.64 6.11
C GLU A 124 11.46 8.40 5.26
N TYR A 125 10.78 7.37 5.79
CA TYR A 125 10.56 6.10 5.12
C TYR A 125 9.11 5.69 5.05
N SER A 126 8.26 6.25 5.92
CA SER A 126 6.87 5.84 6.02
C SER A 126 5.90 6.99 6.22
N VAL A 127 4.65 6.76 5.81
CA VAL A 127 3.51 7.65 6.09
C VAL A 127 2.47 6.84 6.84
N PRO A 128 2.02 7.27 8.03
CA PRO A 128 0.98 6.58 8.78
C PRO A 128 -0.32 6.47 7.96
N TYR A 129 -0.83 5.24 7.84
CA TYR A 129 -2.06 4.95 7.09
C TYR A 129 -3.26 4.71 8.00
N THR A 130 -3.08 3.85 9.00
CA THR A 130 -4.13 3.51 9.96
C THR A 130 -3.49 3.15 11.31
N TRP A 131 -4.29 3.16 12.35
CA TRP A 131 -3.89 2.73 13.67
C TRP A 131 -5.01 1.93 14.32
N GLY A 132 -4.67 1.13 15.30
CA GLY A 132 -5.64 0.32 16.03
C GLY A 132 -5.21 0.11 17.48
N VAL A 133 -6.12 -0.45 18.25
CA VAL A 133 -5.90 -0.82 19.64
C VAL A 133 -6.19 -2.31 19.79
N LEU A 134 -5.28 -3.03 20.43
CA LEU A 134 -5.53 -4.39 20.86
C LEU A 134 -6.15 -4.37 22.24
N GLY A 135 -7.16 -5.21 22.45
CA GLY A 135 -7.82 -5.36 23.72
C GLY A 135 -8.46 -6.73 23.88
N ILE A 136 -8.84 -7.04 25.09
CA ILE A 136 -9.56 -8.28 25.41
C ILE A 136 -11.06 -7.98 25.38
N LEU A 137 -11.77 -8.62 24.44
CA LEU A 137 -13.21 -8.65 24.45
C LEU A 137 -13.68 -9.79 25.35
N TYR A 138 -14.53 -9.51 26.32
CA TYR A 138 -15.00 -10.50 27.27
C TYR A 138 -16.52 -10.54 27.41
N ASN A 139 -17.05 -11.71 27.74
CA ASN A 139 -18.45 -11.88 28.07
C ASN A 139 -18.68 -11.56 29.54
N LYS A 140 -19.45 -10.51 29.82
CA LYS A 140 -19.74 -10.01 31.19
C LYS A 140 -20.42 -11.04 32.10
N THR A 141 -21.04 -12.08 31.53
CA THR A 141 -21.70 -13.14 32.33
C THR A 141 -20.76 -14.31 32.66
N MET A 142 -19.55 -14.34 32.08
CA MET A 142 -18.60 -15.43 32.23
C MET A 142 -17.31 -15.00 32.93
N VAL A 143 -16.94 -13.73 32.86
CA VAL A 143 -15.70 -13.21 33.42
C VAL A 143 -16.02 -12.31 34.59
N ASP A 144 -15.39 -12.57 35.74
CA ASP A 144 -15.53 -11.76 36.95
C ASP A 144 -14.87 -10.40 36.78
N GLU A 145 -15.51 -9.34 37.27
CA GLU A 145 -14.96 -7.98 37.20
C GLU A 145 -13.60 -7.84 37.90
N ALA A 146 -13.35 -8.63 38.96
CA ALA A 146 -12.10 -8.62 39.70
C ALA A 146 -10.89 -9.12 38.86
N ASP A 147 -11.13 -9.90 37.81
CA ASP A 147 -10.10 -10.44 36.93
C ASP A 147 -9.82 -9.54 35.73
N LEU A 148 -10.53 -8.41 35.60
CA LEU A 148 -10.40 -7.49 34.47
C LEU A 148 -9.31 -6.43 34.68
N GLY A 149 -8.94 -5.75 33.60
CA GLY A 149 -7.99 -4.64 33.62
C GLY A 149 -6.53 -5.02 33.43
N HIS A 150 -6.22 -6.31 33.36
CA HIS A 150 -4.87 -6.82 33.14
C HIS A 150 -4.83 -7.94 32.13
N TRP A 151 -3.76 -8.00 31.35
CA TRP A 151 -3.55 -9.04 30.34
C TRP A 151 -3.42 -10.45 30.94
N ASN A 152 -3.07 -10.56 32.23
CA ASN A 152 -2.90 -11.83 32.94
C ASN A 152 -4.20 -12.65 33.04
N VAL A 153 -5.37 -12.08 32.76
CA VAL A 153 -6.65 -12.83 32.67
C VAL A 153 -6.55 -13.94 31.62
N LEU A 154 -5.74 -13.76 30.57
CA LEU A 154 -5.52 -14.74 29.51
C LEU A 154 -4.79 -16.02 30.00
N TRP A 155 -4.14 -15.97 31.15
CA TRP A 155 -3.44 -17.10 31.79
C TRP A 155 -4.13 -17.61 33.03
N ASN A 156 -5.35 -17.09 33.33
CA ASN A 156 -6.13 -17.55 34.48
C ASN A 156 -6.77 -18.89 34.16
N GLU A 157 -6.38 -19.94 34.89
CA GLU A 157 -6.88 -21.31 34.70
C GLU A 157 -8.41 -21.42 34.77
N LYS A 158 -9.07 -20.49 35.49
CA LYS A 158 -10.54 -20.39 35.57
C LYS A 158 -11.20 -20.27 34.19
N TYR A 159 -10.52 -19.67 33.24
CA TYR A 159 -11.02 -19.42 31.87
C TYR A 159 -10.37 -20.35 30.83
N SER A 160 -9.74 -21.43 31.29
CA SER A 160 -9.13 -22.40 30.40
C SER A 160 -10.17 -22.98 29.43
N GLN A 161 -9.79 -23.06 28.13
CA GLN A 161 -10.63 -23.49 27.00
C GLN A 161 -11.77 -22.52 26.60
N GLU A 162 -11.89 -21.35 27.25
CA GLU A 162 -12.87 -20.33 26.94
C GLU A 162 -12.22 -19.09 26.24
N ILE A 163 -10.93 -19.17 25.94
CA ILE A 163 -10.14 -18.07 25.36
C ILE A 163 -9.92 -18.34 23.88
N TYR A 164 -10.28 -17.34 23.04
CA TYR A 164 -10.01 -17.34 21.62
C TYR A 164 -8.95 -16.28 21.31
N MET A 165 -7.93 -16.65 20.56
CA MET A 165 -6.84 -15.78 20.12
C MET A 165 -6.60 -15.97 18.62
N TYR A 166 -6.01 -14.97 18.00
CA TYR A 166 -5.40 -15.14 16.69
C TYR A 166 -4.18 -16.06 16.81
N ASP A 167 -4.00 -16.95 15.87
CA ASP A 167 -2.84 -17.82 15.68
C ASP A 167 -1.79 -17.16 14.80
#